data_2f5914995860316f324a50032ad46b29
#
_entry.id   2f5914995860316f324a50032ad46b29
#
_cell.length_a   1.000
_cell.length_b   1.000
_cell.length_c   1.000
_cell.angle_alpha   90.00
_cell.angle_beta   90.00
_cell.angle_gamma   90.00
#
_symmetry.space_group_name_H-M   'P 1'
#
loop_
_entity.id
_entity.type
_entity.pdbx_description
1 polymer ?
#
loop_
_entity_poly.entity_id
_entity_poly.type
_entity_poly.pdbx_seq_one_letter_code
_entity_poly.pdbx_strand_id
1 'polypeptide(L)'
;MSRRVDLVADLGEGYGDWAMGDDAALLEVVTSANIACGFHAGDPRIMDRTVAECVRRGVGIGAHPGFPDLVGFGRRAMDLTETEVRTDVVYQLGALSAFAAYHGARVAHVAPHGRLGNLVATRPDYARAVVDAVSHIDPGLRILAQDGELADAARAAGVVVGIVGIADRAYEDDGTLVPRSQPGAVIHDAGEIAERTVRMVTEGVIDSRNGVAIPVAVDTVLLHGDTPAAVELARRIRAELESAGVVIAAPTALDVEARR
;
A
#
# COMPACT_ATOMS: atom_id res chain seq x y z
N MET A 1 3.77 -9.80 -24.31
CA MET A 1 4.70 -9.42 -23.22
C MET A 1 4.14 -10.00 -21.93
N SER A 2 4.97 -10.60 -21.08
CA SER A 2 4.52 -11.09 -19.77
C SER A 2 4.04 -9.89 -18.93
N ARG A 3 2.90 -10.03 -18.27
CA ARG A 3 2.36 -9.01 -17.36
C ARG A 3 3.27 -8.92 -16.12
N ARG A 4 3.54 -7.72 -15.65
CA ARG A 4 4.37 -7.47 -14.48
C ARG A 4 3.54 -6.80 -13.40
N VAL A 5 3.73 -7.21 -12.14
CA VAL A 5 3.05 -6.65 -10.99
C VAL A 5 4.01 -6.56 -9.80
N ASP A 6 3.88 -5.53 -8.99
CA ASP A 6 4.52 -5.41 -7.68
C ASP A 6 3.67 -6.13 -6.62
N LEU A 7 4.30 -6.86 -5.71
CA LEU A 7 3.63 -7.46 -4.55
C LEU A 7 4.07 -6.71 -3.30
N VAL A 8 3.15 -6.02 -2.64
CA VAL A 8 3.43 -5.18 -1.49
C VAL A 8 2.67 -5.64 -0.25
N ALA A 9 3.30 -5.51 0.92
CA ALA A 9 2.64 -5.70 2.21
C ALA A 9 2.88 -4.50 3.13
N ASP A 10 1.92 -4.29 4.05
CA ASP A 10 2.06 -3.32 5.13
C ASP A 10 2.93 -3.95 6.21
N LEU A 11 4.02 -3.28 6.58
CA LEU A 11 5.08 -3.78 7.46
C LEU A 11 5.54 -2.70 8.47
N GLY A 12 6.28 -3.12 9.47
CA GLY A 12 6.75 -2.22 10.52
C GLY A 12 5.62 -1.70 11.41
N GLU A 13 4.51 -2.41 11.46
CA GLU A 13 3.29 -1.99 12.17
C GLU A 13 3.26 -2.39 13.65
N GLY A 14 4.36 -2.89 14.22
CA GLY A 14 4.52 -3.04 15.65
C GLY A 14 4.72 -1.71 16.37
N TYR A 15 4.72 -1.71 17.71
CA TYR A 15 5.04 -0.55 18.53
C TYR A 15 5.56 -0.98 19.91
N GLY A 16 6.78 -0.58 20.26
CA GLY A 16 7.46 -1.05 21.49
C GLY A 16 7.55 -2.58 21.50
N ASP A 17 6.99 -3.18 22.53
CA ASP A 17 6.95 -4.64 22.68
C ASP A 17 5.79 -5.31 21.96
N TRP A 18 4.90 -4.54 21.34
CA TRP A 18 3.78 -5.08 20.56
C TRP A 18 4.22 -5.41 19.15
N ALA A 19 4.16 -6.69 18.81
CA ALA A 19 4.42 -7.19 17.46
C ALA A 19 3.09 -7.32 16.70
N MET A 20 3.10 -6.87 15.44
CA MET A 20 1.98 -7.02 14.51
C MET A 20 2.52 -7.77 13.28
N GLY A 21 2.02 -8.99 13.06
CA GLY A 21 2.44 -9.82 11.94
C GLY A 21 3.86 -10.40 12.06
N ASP A 22 4.33 -10.97 10.96
CA ASP A 22 5.69 -11.52 10.79
C ASP A 22 6.39 -10.80 9.62
N ASP A 23 6.88 -9.60 9.89
CA ASP A 23 7.56 -8.77 8.90
C ASP A 23 8.74 -9.49 8.25
N ALA A 24 9.51 -10.25 9.03
CA ALA A 24 10.71 -10.93 8.54
C ALA A 24 10.36 -12.00 7.49
N ALA A 25 9.30 -12.76 7.73
CA ALA A 25 8.84 -13.78 6.78
C ALA A 25 8.11 -13.18 5.57
N LEU A 26 7.38 -12.05 5.73
CA LEU A 26 6.75 -11.34 4.62
C LEU A 26 7.80 -10.73 3.67
N LEU A 27 8.90 -10.18 4.21
CA LEU A 27 10.01 -9.65 3.42
C LEU A 27 10.74 -10.70 2.58
N GLU A 28 10.53 -12.00 2.81
CA GLU A 28 11.01 -13.07 1.93
C GLU A 28 10.15 -13.26 0.67
N VAL A 29 8.94 -12.72 0.69
CA VAL A 29 7.93 -12.98 -0.34
C VAL A 29 7.62 -11.76 -1.18
N VAL A 30 7.52 -10.58 -0.55
CA VAL A 30 7.11 -9.35 -1.21
C VAL A 30 8.24 -8.69 -1.99
N THR A 31 7.89 -7.82 -2.92
CA THR A 31 8.85 -7.03 -3.71
C THR A 31 8.95 -5.58 -3.24
N SER A 32 7.93 -5.10 -2.52
CA SER A 32 7.92 -3.78 -1.87
C SER A 32 7.26 -3.85 -0.50
N ALA A 33 7.55 -2.89 0.37
CA ALA A 33 6.99 -2.76 1.71
C ALA A 33 6.38 -1.37 1.91
N ASN A 34 5.16 -1.30 2.44
CA ASN A 34 4.59 -0.08 3.00
C ASN A 34 4.97 -0.01 4.48
N ILE A 35 5.92 0.84 4.85
CA ILE A 35 6.46 0.89 6.21
C ILE A 35 5.72 1.93 7.04
N ALA A 36 5.16 1.52 8.18
CA ALA A 36 4.51 2.41 9.14
C ALA A 36 5.45 3.53 9.61
N CYS A 37 4.91 4.74 9.72
CA CYS A 37 5.70 5.97 9.90
C CYS A 37 5.50 6.63 11.27
N GLY A 38 5.08 5.87 12.30
CA GLY A 38 5.06 6.32 13.69
C GLY A 38 3.71 6.82 14.21
N PHE A 39 2.73 7.14 13.34
CA PHE A 39 1.45 7.71 13.79
C PHE A 39 0.40 6.65 14.11
N HIS A 40 0.15 5.72 13.19
CA HIS A 40 -0.78 4.63 13.44
C HIS A 40 -0.10 3.40 14.04
N ALA A 41 1.19 3.22 13.75
CA ALA A 41 2.07 2.15 14.20
C ALA A 41 3.52 2.52 13.85
N GLY A 42 4.47 1.67 14.28
CA GLY A 42 5.89 1.85 13.98
C GLY A 42 6.57 2.88 14.88
N ASP A 43 7.43 2.45 15.77
CA ASP A 43 8.30 3.34 16.52
C ASP A 43 9.67 3.50 15.80
N PRO A 44 10.55 4.43 16.25
CA PRO A 44 11.83 4.64 15.58
C PRO A 44 12.71 3.39 15.46
N ARG A 45 12.66 2.44 16.42
CA ARG A 45 13.48 1.22 16.39
C ARG A 45 12.92 0.20 15.42
N ILE A 46 11.59 0.10 15.34
CA ILE A 46 10.90 -0.74 14.37
C ILE A 46 11.15 -0.21 12.97
N MET A 47 10.99 1.09 12.74
CA MET A 47 11.24 1.73 11.46
C MET A 47 12.68 1.49 10.99
N ASP A 48 13.68 1.73 11.85
CA ASP A 48 15.09 1.50 11.57
C ASP A 48 15.36 0.04 11.14
N ARG A 49 14.88 -0.91 11.95
CA ARG A 49 15.05 -2.34 11.68
C ARG A 49 14.37 -2.79 10.39
N THR A 50 13.14 -2.34 10.15
CA THR A 50 12.37 -2.71 8.96
C THR A 50 13.01 -2.17 7.69
N VAL A 51 13.48 -0.91 7.72
CA VAL A 51 14.24 -0.32 6.61
C VAL A 51 15.54 -1.08 6.35
N ALA A 52 16.33 -1.38 7.39
CA ALA A 52 17.56 -2.16 7.25
C ALA A 52 17.33 -3.53 6.60
N GLU A 53 16.25 -4.23 7.00
CA GLU A 53 15.87 -5.51 6.40
C GLU A 53 15.42 -5.38 4.95
N CYS A 54 14.66 -4.35 4.59
CA CYS A 54 14.31 -4.06 3.20
C CYS A 54 15.56 -3.87 2.33
N VAL A 55 16.52 -3.06 2.79
CA VAL A 55 17.79 -2.82 2.09
C VAL A 55 18.58 -4.12 1.91
N ARG A 56 18.71 -4.90 2.97
CA ARG A 56 19.44 -6.17 2.93
C ARG A 56 18.86 -7.17 1.93
N ARG A 57 17.55 -7.14 1.73
CA ARG A 57 16.81 -8.08 0.86
C ARG A 57 16.52 -7.51 -0.52
N GLY A 58 16.81 -6.24 -0.78
CA GLY A 58 16.48 -5.58 -2.04
C GLY A 58 14.97 -5.34 -2.23
N VAL A 59 14.21 -5.25 -1.14
CA VAL A 59 12.78 -4.93 -1.14
C VAL A 59 12.58 -3.43 -1.23
N GLY A 60 11.66 -2.98 -2.09
CA GLY A 60 11.32 -1.57 -2.26
C GLY A 60 10.76 -0.95 -0.97
N ILE A 61 11.20 0.26 -0.64
CA ILE A 61 10.78 0.98 0.56
C ILE A 61 9.70 1.97 0.22
N GLY A 62 8.52 1.88 0.84
CA GLY A 62 7.43 2.82 0.73
C GLY A 62 7.02 3.37 2.08
N ALA A 63 6.59 4.63 2.09
CA ALA A 63 6.02 5.26 3.28
C ALA A 63 4.53 4.93 3.40
N HIS A 64 4.12 4.56 4.62
CA HIS A 64 2.74 4.20 4.94
C HIS A 64 2.14 5.18 5.97
N PRO A 65 1.94 6.46 5.58
CA PRO A 65 1.44 7.47 6.50
C PRO A 65 -0.03 7.22 6.84
N GLY A 66 -0.35 7.34 8.12
CA GLY A 66 -1.72 7.20 8.64
C GLY A 66 -2.10 8.37 9.53
N PHE A 67 -3.34 8.37 10.02
CA PHE A 67 -3.78 9.31 11.04
C PHE A 67 -3.02 9.09 12.37
N PRO A 68 -2.84 10.15 13.19
CA PRO A 68 -2.21 10.07 14.50
C PRO A 68 -3.13 9.36 15.52
N ASP A 69 -3.41 8.10 15.26
CA ASP A 69 -4.37 7.25 15.98
C ASP A 69 -3.75 5.90 16.34
N LEU A 70 -2.72 5.92 17.18
CA LEU A 70 -2.01 4.70 17.60
C LEU A 70 -2.96 3.68 18.23
N VAL A 71 -3.88 4.13 19.10
CA VAL A 71 -4.84 3.26 19.80
C VAL A 71 -5.85 2.62 18.84
N GLY A 72 -6.26 3.34 17.80
CA GLY A 72 -7.20 2.85 16.77
C GLY A 72 -6.49 2.32 15.53
N PHE A 73 -5.16 2.19 15.57
CA PHE A 73 -4.38 1.69 14.44
C PHE A 73 -4.64 2.48 13.14
N GLY A 74 -4.83 3.81 13.25
CA GLY A 74 -5.14 4.66 12.09
C GLY A 74 -6.48 4.37 11.40
N ARG A 75 -7.35 3.55 12.01
CA ARG A 75 -8.60 3.09 11.39
C ARG A 75 -9.84 3.83 11.89
N ARG A 76 -9.74 4.63 12.97
CA ARG A 76 -10.83 5.47 13.44
C ARG A 76 -11.00 6.71 12.57
N ALA A 77 -12.23 7.20 12.48
CA ALA A 77 -12.49 8.45 11.78
C ALA A 77 -11.88 9.63 12.55
N MET A 78 -11.14 10.46 11.84
CA MET A 78 -10.62 11.73 12.32
C MET A 78 -11.02 12.80 11.30
N ASP A 79 -11.46 13.95 11.78
CA ASP A 79 -11.81 15.09 10.97
C ASP A 79 -10.67 16.11 11.02
N LEU A 80 -9.81 16.06 10.03
CA LEU A 80 -8.63 16.92 9.89
C LEU A 80 -8.84 17.92 8.75
N THR A 81 -8.21 19.07 8.87
CA THR A 81 -8.11 20.02 7.76
C THR A 81 -7.11 19.53 6.71
N GLU A 82 -7.22 20.04 5.48
CA GLU A 82 -6.25 19.78 4.40
C GLU A 82 -4.80 20.08 4.84
N THR A 83 -4.60 21.17 5.61
CA THR A 83 -3.29 21.54 6.14
C THR A 83 -2.77 20.50 7.14
N GLU A 84 -3.61 20.01 8.05
CA GLU A 84 -3.21 18.98 9.03
C GLU A 84 -2.85 17.68 8.32
N VAL A 85 -3.66 17.20 7.38
CA VAL A 85 -3.34 16.00 6.58
C VAL A 85 -1.99 16.16 5.87
N ARG A 86 -1.77 17.29 5.22
CA ARG A 86 -0.51 17.57 4.53
C ARG A 86 0.68 17.54 5.48
N THR A 87 0.60 18.24 6.62
CA THR A 87 1.71 18.32 7.60
C THR A 87 1.98 16.97 8.25
N ASP A 88 0.96 16.18 8.50
CA ASP A 88 1.08 14.82 9.03
C ASP A 88 1.78 13.88 8.04
N VAL A 89 1.47 13.99 6.75
CA VAL A 89 2.16 13.23 5.70
C VAL A 89 3.60 13.66 5.55
N VAL A 90 3.88 14.98 5.55
CA VAL A 90 5.25 15.53 5.50
C VAL A 90 6.10 15.00 6.66
N TYR A 91 5.57 15.03 7.87
CA TYR A 91 6.27 14.54 9.06
C TYR A 91 6.62 13.04 8.93
N GLN A 92 5.65 12.23 8.60
CA GLN A 92 5.79 10.77 8.50
C GLN A 92 6.74 10.37 7.36
N LEU A 93 6.57 10.96 6.19
CA LEU A 93 7.44 10.71 5.04
C LEU A 93 8.88 11.18 5.33
N GLY A 94 9.05 12.33 5.99
CA GLY A 94 10.36 12.84 6.40
C GLY A 94 11.07 11.90 7.37
N ALA A 95 10.35 11.36 8.35
CA ALA A 95 10.90 10.40 9.31
C ALA A 95 11.42 9.15 8.60
N LEU A 96 10.61 8.50 7.75
CA LEU A 96 11.02 7.30 7.02
C LEU A 96 12.17 7.60 6.06
N SER A 97 12.13 8.74 5.37
CA SER A 97 13.17 9.15 4.42
C SER A 97 14.53 9.30 5.10
N ALA A 98 14.57 9.78 6.35
CA ALA A 98 15.80 9.87 7.13
C ALA A 98 16.38 8.48 7.43
N PHE A 99 15.56 7.50 7.83
CA PHE A 99 16.01 6.12 8.04
C PHE A 99 16.46 5.46 6.74
N ALA A 100 15.71 5.65 5.65
CA ALA A 100 16.11 5.12 4.35
C ALA A 100 17.48 5.67 3.92
N ALA A 101 17.71 6.99 4.04
CA ALA A 101 18.98 7.62 3.74
C ALA A 101 20.12 7.13 4.65
N TYR A 102 19.86 6.93 5.93
CA TYR A 102 20.84 6.38 6.88
C TYR A 102 21.34 5.00 6.46
N HIS A 103 20.46 4.17 5.91
CA HIS A 103 20.81 2.84 5.37
C HIS A 103 21.23 2.85 3.90
N GLY A 104 21.51 4.01 3.31
CA GLY A 104 21.99 4.14 1.93
C GLY A 104 20.94 3.86 0.86
N ALA A 105 19.66 3.95 1.22
CA ALA A 105 18.52 3.75 0.33
C ALA A 105 17.65 5.02 0.23
N ARG A 106 16.53 4.91 -0.48
CA ARG A 106 15.53 5.97 -0.56
C ARG A 106 14.11 5.37 -0.55
N VAL A 107 13.16 6.17 -0.14
CA VAL A 107 11.74 5.85 -0.29
C VAL A 107 11.39 5.89 -1.79
N ALA A 108 10.65 4.90 -2.27
CA ALA A 108 10.26 4.77 -3.68
C ALA A 108 8.79 5.14 -3.92
N HIS A 109 7.94 4.99 -2.91
CA HIS A 109 6.51 5.26 -3.03
C HIS A 109 5.88 5.69 -1.70
N VAL A 110 4.67 6.22 -1.79
CA VAL A 110 3.80 6.55 -0.65
C VAL A 110 2.46 5.85 -0.84
N ALA A 111 2.01 5.13 0.18
CA ALA A 111 0.73 4.44 0.23
C ALA A 111 0.00 4.81 1.53
N PRO A 112 -1.03 5.67 1.52
CA PRO A 112 -1.72 6.06 2.74
C PRO A 112 -2.41 4.89 3.45
N HIS A 113 -2.26 4.82 4.78
CA HIS A 113 -2.79 3.76 5.62
C HIS A 113 -4.26 3.95 6.02
N GLY A 114 -4.95 2.85 6.18
CA GLY A 114 -6.18 2.70 6.96
C GLY A 114 -7.29 3.70 6.60
N ARG A 115 -7.75 4.49 7.59
CA ARG A 115 -8.82 5.46 7.34
C ARG A 115 -8.40 6.60 6.43
N LEU A 116 -7.15 7.06 6.52
CA LEU A 116 -6.62 8.05 5.58
C LEU A 116 -6.65 7.50 4.16
N GLY A 117 -6.16 6.28 3.94
CA GLY A 117 -6.17 5.61 2.63
C GLY A 117 -7.57 5.50 2.02
N ASN A 118 -8.59 5.18 2.83
CA ASN A 118 -9.96 5.14 2.35
C ASN A 118 -10.53 6.54 2.02
N LEU A 119 -10.19 7.55 2.81
CA LEU A 119 -10.71 8.90 2.62
C LEU A 119 -10.09 9.59 1.40
N VAL A 120 -8.80 9.41 1.15
CA VAL A 120 -8.15 10.01 -0.03
C VAL A 120 -8.68 9.44 -1.35
N ALA A 121 -9.30 8.26 -1.33
CA ALA A 121 -9.95 7.70 -2.53
C ALA A 121 -11.25 8.42 -2.91
N THR A 122 -11.89 9.15 -1.96
CA THR A 122 -13.21 9.75 -2.13
C THR A 122 -13.30 11.23 -1.74
N ARG A 123 -12.25 11.80 -1.11
CA ARG A 123 -12.20 13.19 -0.66
C ARG A 123 -11.13 13.96 -1.41
N PRO A 124 -11.52 14.90 -2.30
CA PRO A 124 -10.57 15.69 -3.10
C PRO A 124 -9.61 16.55 -2.28
N ASP A 125 -10.05 17.09 -1.14
CA ASP A 125 -9.22 17.91 -0.24
C ASP A 125 -8.10 17.10 0.39
N TYR A 126 -8.38 15.89 0.89
CA TYR A 126 -7.38 14.98 1.43
C TYR A 126 -6.44 14.45 0.35
N ALA A 127 -6.98 14.13 -0.83
CA ALA A 127 -6.19 13.72 -1.98
C ALA A 127 -5.16 14.79 -2.36
N ARG A 128 -5.58 16.04 -2.49
CA ARG A 128 -4.68 17.17 -2.77
C ARG A 128 -3.62 17.35 -1.69
N ALA A 129 -4.00 17.23 -0.41
CA ALA A 129 -3.06 17.35 0.72
C ALA A 129 -1.92 16.31 0.63
N VAL A 130 -2.24 15.06 0.32
CA VAL A 130 -1.26 14.00 0.14
C VAL A 130 -0.37 14.26 -1.08
N VAL A 131 -0.96 14.61 -2.23
CA VAL A 131 -0.21 14.90 -3.46
C VAL A 131 0.72 16.10 -3.27
N ASP A 132 0.24 17.16 -2.60
CA ASP A 132 1.05 18.35 -2.31
C ASP A 132 2.27 17.98 -1.44
N ALA A 133 2.07 17.21 -0.37
CA ALA A 133 3.16 16.75 0.49
C ALA A 133 4.19 15.92 -0.29
N VAL A 134 3.74 14.96 -1.07
CA VAL A 134 4.61 14.03 -1.81
C VAL A 134 5.42 14.75 -2.88
N SER A 135 4.75 15.57 -3.71
CA SER A 135 5.38 16.26 -4.83
C SER A 135 6.43 17.29 -4.41
N HIS A 136 6.23 17.93 -3.24
CA HIS A 136 7.19 18.92 -2.71
C HIS A 136 8.39 18.27 -2.00
N ILE A 137 8.22 17.08 -1.41
CA ILE A 137 9.34 16.40 -0.74
C ILE A 137 10.25 15.72 -1.76
N ASP A 138 9.70 14.94 -2.66
CA ASP A 138 10.44 14.29 -3.74
C ASP A 138 9.51 14.02 -4.94
N PRO A 139 9.67 14.77 -6.05
CA PRO A 139 8.86 14.58 -7.25
C PRO A 139 9.16 13.24 -7.97
N GLY A 140 10.17 12.49 -7.53
CA GLY A 140 10.48 11.14 -8.00
C GLY A 140 9.66 10.04 -7.34
N LEU A 141 8.96 10.34 -6.25
CA LEU A 141 8.11 9.39 -5.55
C LEU A 141 6.87 9.02 -6.39
N ARG A 142 6.44 7.78 -6.22
CA ARG A 142 5.16 7.31 -6.72
C ARG A 142 4.11 7.37 -5.62
N ILE A 143 2.85 7.51 -6.00
CA ILE A 143 1.72 7.30 -5.10
C ILE A 143 1.08 5.96 -5.45
N LEU A 144 0.95 5.07 -4.46
CA LEU A 144 0.15 3.87 -4.57
C LEU A 144 -1.27 4.18 -4.07
N ALA A 145 -2.25 4.02 -4.95
CA ALA A 145 -3.63 4.38 -4.67
C ALA A 145 -4.60 3.40 -5.33
N GLN A 146 -5.79 3.26 -4.76
CA GLN A 146 -6.94 2.76 -5.51
C GLN A 146 -7.31 3.77 -6.61
N ASP A 147 -7.98 3.33 -7.65
CA ASP A 147 -8.52 4.26 -8.63
C ASP A 147 -9.59 5.15 -7.97
N GLY A 148 -9.46 6.48 -8.13
CA GLY A 148 -10.28 7.48 -7.43
C GLY A 148 -9.55 8.80 -7.24
N GLU A 149 -10.04 9.64 -6.33
CA GLU A 149 -9.61 11.04 -6.15
C GLU A 149 -8.09 11.20 -5.95
N LEU A 150 -7.43 10.30 -5.19
CA LEU A 150 -5.98 10.38 -4.99
C LEU A 150 -5.21 10.09 -6.28
N ALA A 151 -5.63 9.08 -7.03
CA ALA A 151 -5.02 8.73 -8.29
C ALA A 151 -5.19 9.86 -9.32
N ASP A 152 -6.37 10.46 -9.37
CA ASP A 152 -6.68 11.55 -10.30
C ASP A 152 -5.93 12.84 -9.94
N ALA A 153 -5.88 13.20 -8.65
CA ALA A 153 -5.11 14.34 -8.18
C ALA A 153 -3.60 14.17 -8.45
N ALA A 154 -3.06 12.96 -8.24
CA ALA A 154 -1.67 12.66 -8.52
C ALA A 154 -1.35 12.75 -10.02
N ARG A 155 -2.18 12.17 -10.89
CA ARG A 155 -2.04 12.28 -12.35
C ARG A 155 -2.09 13.75 -12.80
N ALA A 156 -3.03 14.53 -12.27
CA ALA A 156 -3.16 15.96 -12.58
C ALA A 156 -1.92 16.79 -12.17
N ALA A 157 -1.24 16.38 -11.10
CA ALA A 157 0.00 16.99 -10.61
C ALA A 157 1.28 16.44 -11.27
N GLY A 158 1.17 15.49 -12.21
CA GLY A 158 2.32 14.84 -12.85
C GLY A 158 3.09 13.88 -11.95
N VAL A 159 2.48 13.44 -10.84
CA VAL A 159 3.02 12.41 -9.96
C VAL A 159 2.67 11.03 -10.51
N VAL A 160 3.65 10.14 -10.55
CA VAL A 160 3.44 8.78 -11.05
C VAL A 160 2.56 7.99 -10.07
N VAL A 161 1.51 7.37 -10.61
CA VAL A 161 0.55 6.55 -9.85
C VAL A 161 0.78 5.07 -10.13
N GLY A 162 0.75 4.26 -9.07
CA GLY A 162 0.58 2.82 -9.16
C GLY A 162 -0.81 2.44 -8.66
N ILE A 163 -1.62 1.84 -9.51
CA ILE A 163 -2.95 1.38 -9.12
C ILE A 163 -2.86 0.12 -8.28
N VAL A 164 -3.46 0.17 -7.09
CA VAL A 164 -3.43 -0.89 -6.10
C VAL A 164 -4.69 -1.74 -6.18
N GLY A 165 -4.51 -3.04 -6.36
CA GLY A 165 -5.53 -4.03 -6.08
C GLY A 165 -5.31 -4.64 -4.70
N ILE A 166 -6.31 -4.59 -3.83
CA ILE A 166 -6.20 -5.13 -2.47
C ILE A 166 -6.74 -6.55 -2.45
N ALA A 167 -5.85 -7.53 -2.22
CA ALA A 167 -6.14 -8.94 -2.40
C ALA A 167 -7.22 -9.46 -1.42
N ASP A 168 -7.11 -9.08 -0.15
CA ASP A 168 -7.89 -9.60 0.98
C ASP A 168 -9.12 -8.76 1.36
N ARG A 169 -9.51 -7.80 0.50
CA ARG A 169 -10.67 -6.93 0.75
C ARG A 169 -11.77 -7.11 -0.29
N ALA A 170 -13.02 -7.05 0.19
CA ALA A 170 -14.18 -6.99 -0.68
C ALA A 170 -14.40 -5.57 -1.22
N TYR A 171 -14.97 -5.48 -2.41
CA TYR A 171 -15.28 -4.24 -3.12
C TYR A 171 -16.79 -4.05 -3.26
N GLU A 172 -17.26 -2.82 -3.22
CA GLU A 172 -18.61 -2.42 -3.63
C GLU A 172 -18.70 -2.33 -5.15
N ASP A 173 -19.91 -2.20 -5.70
CA ASP A 173 -20.13 -2.16 -7.15
C ASP A 173 -19.52 -0.94 -7.84
N ASP A 174 -19.22 0.10 -7.10
CA ASP A 174 -18.55 1.32 -7.57
C ASP A 174 -17.00 1.27 -7.49
N GLY A 175 -16.43 0.13 -7.07
CA GLY A 175 -14.99 -0.06 -6.92
C GLY A 175 -14.41 0.42 -5.59
N THR A 176 -15.21 0.98 -4.69
CA THR A 176 -14.75 1.31 -3.34
C THR A 176 -14.68 0.08 -2.45
N LEU A 177 -13.89 0.14 -1.37
CA LEU A 177 -13.81 -0.98 -0.43
C LEU A 177 -15.04 -1.04 0.47
N VAL A 178 -15.56 -2.25 0.69
CA VAL A 178 -16.57 -2.50 1.71
C VAL A 178 -16.03 -2.05 3.09
N PRO A 179 -16.76 -1.21 3.84
CA PRO A 179 -16.33 -0.77 5.16
C PRO A 179 -16.01 -1.94 6.09
N ARG A 180 -14.87 -1.93 6.79
CA ARG A 180 -14.43 -3.04 7.67
C ARG A 180 -15.42 -3.41 8.76
N SER A 181 -16.34 -2.50 9.13
CA SER A 181 -17.43 -2.76 10.09
C SER A 181 -18.54 -3.64 9.53
N GLN A 182 -18.58 -3.85 8.23
CA GLN A 182 -19.60 -4.71 7.60
C GLN A 182 -19.10 -6.17 7.49
N PRO A 183 -20.02 -7.15 7.67
CA PRO A 183 -19.69 -8.55 7.42
C PRO A 183 -19.18 -8.77 5.99
N GLY A 184 -18.17 -9.63 5.84
CA GLY A 184 -17.59 -9.96 4.56
C GLY A 184 -16.66 -8.89 3.95
N ALA A 185 -16.36 -7.80 4.68
CA ALA A 185 -15.44 -6.75 4.21
C ALA A 185 -14.01 -7.23 4.07
N VAL A 186 -13.59 -8.20 4.87
CA VAL A 186 -12.30 -8.88 4.80
C VAL A 186 -12.55 -10.32 4.36
N ILE A 187 -11.83 -10.75 3.34
CA ILE A 187 -11.87 -12.12 2.83
C ILE A 187 -10.81 -12.92 3.58
N HIS A 188 -11.13 -14.13 3.99
CA HIS A 188 -10.24 -14.98 4.80
C HIS A 188 -9.82 -16.27 4.11
N ASP A 189 -10.56 -16.72 3.10
CA ASP A 189 -10.22 -17.92 2.36
C ASP A 189 -9.04 -17.65 1.42
N ALA A 190 -7.91 -18.29 1.68
CA ALA A 190 -6.68 -18.09 0.93
C ALA A 190 -6.79 -18.55 -0.54
N GLY A 191 -7.69 -19.51 -0.83
CA GLY A 191 -7.98 -19.97 -2.20
C GLY A 191 -8.71 -18.90 -3.00
N GLU A 192 -9.80 -18.41 -2.42
CA GLU A 192 -10.59 -17.31 -3.00
C GLU A 192 -9.73 -16.08 -3.25
N ILE A 193 -8.90 -15.69 -2.26
CA ILE A 193 -8.03 -14.53 -2.39
C ILE A 193 -7.01 -14.71 -3.52
N ALA A 194 -6.38 -15.88 -3.63
CA ALA A 194 -5.40 -16.13 -4.68
C ALA A 194 -6.05 -16.15 -6.08
N GLU A 195 -7.17 -16.84 -6.25
CA GLU A 195 -7.91 -16.92 -7.52
C GLU A 195 -8.34 -15.52 -8.00
N ARG A 196 -8.98 -14.73 -7.13
CA ARG A 196 -9.41 -13.37 -7.48
C ARG A 196 -8.23 -12.45 -7.76
N THR A 197 -7.08 -12.65 -7.09
CA THR A 197 -5.87 -11.86 -7.34
C THR A 197 -5.27 -12.19 -8.71
N VAL A 198 -5.22 -13.45 -9.09
CA VAL A 198 -4.79 -13.85 -10.45
C VAL A 198 -5.71 -13.22 -11.48
N ARG A 199 -7.03 -13.30 -11.32
CA ARG A 199 -8.00 -12.69 -12.23
C ARG A 199 -7.85 -11.17 -12.31
N MET A 200 -7.68 -10.52 -11.17
CA MET A 200 -7.41 -9.07 -11.09
C MET A 200 -6.20 -8.67 -11.91
N VAL A 201 -5.11 -9.44 -11.81
CA VAL A 201 -3.87 -9.13 -12.50
C VAL A 201 -3.92 -9.55 -13.96
N THR A 202 -4.47 -10.72 -14.32
CA THR A 202 -4.41 -11.27 -15.68
C THR A 202 -5.53 -10.79 -16.58
N GLU A 203 -6.74 -10.62 -16.04
CA GLU A 203 -7.93 -10.19 -16.81
C GLU A 203 -8.21 -8.68 -16.64
N GLY A 204 -7.67 -8.05 -15.61
CA GLY A 204 -7.95 -6.65 -15.31
C GLY A 204 -9.35 -6.41 -14.75
N VAL A 205 -9.85 -7.34 -13.94
CA VAL A 205 -11.20 -7.31 -13.36
C VAL A 205 -11.16 -7.70 -11.89
N ILE A 206 -11.91 -6.96 -11.08
CA ILE A 206 -12.24 -7.32 -9.69
C ILE A 206 -13.75 -7.57 -9.62
N ASP A 207 -14.16 -8.66 -8.97
CA ASP A 207 -15.57 -8.85 -8.68
C ASP A 207 -15.95 -8.14 -7.37
N SER A 208 -17.03 -7.35 -7.44
CA SER A 208 -17.66 -6.78 -6.25
C SER A 208 -18.30 -7.88 -5.40
N ARG A 209 -18.68 -7.54 -4.17
CA ARG A 209 -19.42 -8.46 -3.29
C ARG A 209 -20.78 -8.89 -3.85
N ASN A 210 -21.33 -8.18 -4.83
CA ASN A 210 -22.59 -8.49 -5.51
C ASN A 210 -22.36 -9.18 -6.87
N GLY A 211 -21.10 -9.50 -7.23
CA GLY A 211 -20.74 -10.17 -8.48
C GLY A 211 -20.67 -9.24 -9.70
N VAL A 212 -20.59 -7.92 -9.49
CA VAL A 212 -20.36 -6.97 -10.58
C VAL A 212 -18.88 -6.98 -10.94
N ALA A 213 -18.57 -7.19 -12.22
CA ALA A 213 -17.20 -7.14 -12.73
C ALA A 213 -16.73 -5.69 -12.89
N ILE A 214 -15.75 -5.27 -12.10
CA ILE A 214 -15.19 -3.92 -12.06
C ILE A 214 -13.88 -3.93 -12.84
N PRO A 215 -13.75 -3.19 -13.96
CA PRO A 215 -12.48 -3.07 -14.67
C PRO A 215 -11.41 -2.38 -13.79
N VAL A 216 -10.20 -2.95 -13.76
CA VAL A 216 -9.05 -2.38 -13.03
C VAL A 216 -7.74 -2.70 -13.74
N ALA A 217 -6.86 -1.72 -13.81
CA ALA A 217 -5.50 -1.91 -14.33
C ALA A 217 -4.50 -1.92 -13.16
N VAL A 218 -4.37 -3.06 -12.49
CA VAL A 218 -3.54 -3.21 -11.29
C VAL A 218 -2.06 -3.21 -11.64
N ASP A 219 -1.30 -2.34 -10.97
CA ASP A 219 0.16 -2.26 -11.01
C ASP A 219 0.80 -2.92 -9.79
N THR A 220 0.08 -2.92 -8.68
CA THR A 220 0.55 -3.39 -7.38
C THR A 220 -0.55 -4.19 -6.70
N VAL A 221 -0.24 -5.39 -6.24
CA VAL A 221 -1.11 -6.19 -5.37
C VAL A 221 -0.70 -5.94 -3.93
N LEU A 222 -1.64 -5.44 -3.12
CA LEU A 222 -1.47 -5.22 -1.69
C LEU A 222 -2.11 -6.35 -0.90
N LEU A 223 -1.37 -6.83 0.11
CA LEU A 223 -1.91 -7.66 1.17
C LEU A 223 -1.57 -7.06 2.55
N HIS A 224 -2.48 -7.21 3.51
CA HIS A 224 -2.25 -6.71 4.85
C HIS A 224 -1.36 -7.68 5.66
N GLY A 225 -0.34 -7.14 6.34
CA GLY A 225 0.60 -7.92 7.16
C GLY A 225 0.06 -8.29 8.54
N ASP A 226 -0.97 -7.61 9.01
CA ASP A 226 -1.56 -7.74 10.34
C ASP A 226 -2.58 -8.90 10.48
N THR A 227 -2.79 -9.70 9.43
CA THR A 227 -3.71 -10.84 9.47
C THR A 227 -2.98 -12.13 9.85
N PRO A 228 -3.62 -13.02 10.67
CA PRO A 228 -3.12 -14.38 10.83
C PRO A 228 -2.95 -15.05 9.46
N ALA A 229 -1.88 -15.80 9.27
CA ALA A 229 -1.54 -16.46 8.00
C ALA A 229 -1.18 -15.52 6.81
N ALA A 230 -0.90 -14.22 7.05
CA ALA A 230 -0.50 -13.28 5.99
C ALA A 230 0.69 -13.80 5.16
N VAL A 231 1.67 -14.45 5.80
CA VAL A 231 2.85 -15.02 5.14
C VAL A 231 2.46 -16.16 4.19
N GLU A 232 1.59 -17.06 4.63
CA GLU A 232 1.12 -18.18 3.80
C GLU A 232 0.29 -17.69 2.62
N LEU A 233 -0.58 -16.71 2.88
CA LEU A 233 -1.36 -16.04 1.85
C LEU A 233 -0.44 -15.36 0.81
N ALA A 234 0.57 -14.62 1.26
CA ALA A 234 1.53 -13.97 0.37
C ALA A 234 2.27 -14.99 -0.51
N ARG A 235 2.73 -16.09 0.07
CA ARG A 235 3.39 -17.19 -0.67
C ARG A 235 2.46 -17.80 -1.71
N ARG A 236 1.21 -18.02 -1.34
CA ARG A 236 0.21 -18.57 -2.24
C ARG A 236 -0.10 -17.63 -3.40
N ILE A 237 -0.39 -16.36 -3.11
CA ILE A 237 -0.62 -15.34 -4.15
C ILE A 237 0.57 -15.29 -5.11
N ARG A 238 1.80 -15.26 -4.59
CA ARG A 238 3.01 -15.24 -5.41
C ARG A 238 3.09 -16.46 -6.32
N ALA A 239 2.92 -17.65 -5.77
CA ALA A 239 3.00 -18.90 -6.54
C ALA A 239 1.93 -18.98 -7.65
N GLU A 240 0.70 -18.59 -7.36
CA GLU A 240 -0.40 -18.60 -8.35
C GLU A 240 -0.19 -17.55 -9.46
N LEU A 241 0.30 -16.35 -9.13
CA LEU A 241 0.63 -15.34 -10.12
C LEU A 241 1.80 -15.77 -11.03
N GLU A 242 2.88 -16.34 -10.44
CA GLU A 242 4.01 -16.88 -11.20
C GLU A 242 3.57 -18.05 -12.10
N SER A 243 2.69 -18.94 -11.60
CA SER A 243 2.10 -20.04 -12.39
C SER A 243 1.25 -19.53 -13.55
N ALA A 244 0.59 -18.40 -13.40
CA ALA A 244 -0.16 -17.71 -14.45
C ALA A 244 0.74 -16.92 -15.43
N GLY A 245 2.08 -17.00 -15.30
CA GLY A 245 3.04 -16.33 -16.18
C GLY A 245 3.24 -14.85 -15.90
N VAL A 246 2.82 -14.38 -14.72
CA VAL A 246 3.03 -13.00 -14.26
C VAL A 246 4.44 -12.85 -13.67
N VAL A 247 5.15 -11.79 -14.04
CA VAL A 247 6.44 -11.43 -13.44
C VAL A 247 6.19 -10.58 -12.20
N ILE A 248 6.62 -11.07 -11.04
CA ILE A 248 6.50 -10.33 -9.78
C ILE A 248 7.81 -9.58 -9.51
N ALA A 249 7.75 -8.27 -9.59
CA ALA A 249 8.91 -7.40 -9.37
C ALA A 249 8.49 -5.97 -9.04
N ALA A 250 9.21 -5.34 -8.12
CA ALA A 250 9.07 -3.92 -7.86
C ALA A 250 9.32 -3.10 -9.14
N PRO A 251 8.60 -1.99 -9.35
CA PRO A 251 8.83 -1.11 -10.49
C PRO A 251 10.24 -0.53 -10.47
N THR A 252 10.86 -0.49 -11.65
CA THR A 252 12.15 0.14 -11.84
C THR A 252 12.01 1.64 -12.11
N ALA A 253 13.11 2.39 -12.04
CA ALA A 253 13.13 3.80 -12.43
C ALA A 253 12.64 4.01 -13.87
N LEU A 254 12.99 3.11 -14.79
CA LEU A 254 12.52 3.15 -16.18
C LEU A 254 11.01 2.94 -16.32
N ASP A 255 10.42 2.05 -15.50
CA ASP A 255 8.97 1.86 -15.47
C ASP A 255 8.25 3.13 -14.98
N VAL A 256 8.87 3.86 -14.06
CA VAL A 256 8.36 5.13 -13.52
C VAL A 256 8.47 6.25 -14.55
N GLU A 257 9.61 6.37 -15.25
CA GLU A 257 9.82 7.38 -16.29
C GLU A 257 8.90 7.18 -17.50
N ALA A 258 8.64 5.94 -17.90
CA ALA A 258 7.77 5.63 -19.03
C ALA A 258 6.29 6.00 -18.79
N ARG A 259 5.90 6.31 -17.55
CA ARG A 259 4.53 6.66 -17.15
C ARG A 259 4.34 8.15 -16.83
N ARG A 260 5.40 8.96 -16.92
CA ARG A 260 5.36 10.44 -16.84
C ARG A 260 5.02 11.04 -18.20
#